data_2a53678ef096a49fc319150a13f25970
#
_entry.id   2a53678ef096a49fc319150a13f25970
#
_cell.length_a   1.000
_cell.length_b   1.000
_cell.length_c   1.000
_cell.angle_alpha   90.00
_cell.angle_beta   90.00
_cell.angle_gamma   90.00
#
_symmetry.space_group_name_H-M   'P 1'
#
loop_
_entity.id
_entity.type
_entity.pdbx_description
1 polymer ?
#
loop_
_entity_poly.entity_id
_entity_poly.type
_entity_poly.pdbx_seq_one_letter_code
_entity_poly.pdbx_strand_id
1 'polypeptide(L)'
;TLYRDTIDLLLERWQRNKSGENIGGVSPELKAFLENKKELWLAMEHLAYEAQRSGMNGNEAKGEAADLPRWRAREILERYVSANTALEFLDYADQRTGLLVGRGGEANKPGEYSFPHRTFQEYLAGRYLLRQRAENPATAFYAHATEGDLWDLAVQLAMEELSYNLLQDGILLDLAYQLCPNCDLNESKNQRAVLWSGWAATILGLPLISKDDLRPDGGEVYLERLRSALVQVLGDSLTPLERSEAGNSLAVLGDPRFDPEMYYLPREDLLGFVYIPAGEFIMGSDPKNDENLIERELNQHKLTLHEYYIAKYPVTVAQFCAFVDQTNY
;
A
#
# COMPACT_ATOMS: atom_id res chain seq x y z
N THR A 1 -7.94 1.79 -14.18
CA THR A 1 -6.91 2.54 -13.44
C THR A 1 -5.71 2.84 -14.32
N LEU A 2 -4.94 3.86 -13.98
CA LEU A 2 -3.73 4.27 -14.72
C LEU A 2 -2.77 3.08 -14.98
N TYR A 3 -2.54 2.24 -14.00
CA TYR A 3 -1.64 1.08 -14.12
C TYR A 3 -2.16 0.06 -15.13
N ARG A 4 -3.44 -0.32 -15.05
CA ARG A 4 -4.07 -1.24 -15.98
C ARG A 4 -3.97 -0.73 -17.41
N ASP A 5 -4.38 0.51 -17.63
CA ASP A 5 -4.41 1.12 -18.95
C ASP A 5 -2.99 1.27 -19.53
N THR A 6 -2.01 1.61 -18.69
CA THR A 6 -0.61 1.71 -19.09
C THR A 6 -0.03 0.35 -19.47
N ILE A 7 -0.27 -0.69 -18.66
CA ILE A 7 0.19 -2.05 -18.97
C ILE A 7 -0.50 -2.58 -20.22
N ASP A 8 -1.83 -2.39 -20.36
CA ASP A 8 -2.55 -2.73 -21.57
C ASP A 8 -1.94 -2.05 -22.80
N LEU A 9 -1.65 -0.76 -22.72
CA LEU A 9 -1.00 -0.02 -23.82
C LEU A 9 0.39 -0.57 -24.15
N LEU A 10 1.20 -0.91 -23.14
CA LEU A 10 2.52 -1.50 -23.33
C LEU A 10 2.42 -2.88 -23.95
N LEU A 11 1.48 -3.72 -23.51
CA LEU A 11 1.19 -5.03 -24.08
C LEU A 11 0.64 -4.93 -25.51
N GLU A 12 -0.20 -3.93 -25.81
CA GLU A 12 -0.71 -3.69 -27.18
C GLU A 12 0.37 -3.17 -28.13
N ARG A 13 1.37 -2.43 -27.63
CA ARG A 13 2.53 -2.03 -28.44
C ARG A 13 3.34 -3.25 -28.91
N TRP A 14 3.28 -4.35 -28.20
CA TRP A 14 3.88 -5.60 -28.63
C TRP A 14 3.21 -6.17 -29.86
N GLN A 15 1.90 -5.98 -30.00
CA GLN A 15 1.10 -6.45 -31.13
C GLN A 15 1.16 -5.55 -32.36
N ARG A 16 1.46 -4.25 -32.17
CA ARG A 16 1.49 -3.25 -33.26
C ARG A 16 2.92 -2.83 -33.58
N ASN A 17 3.49 -3.38 -34.65
CA ASN A 17 4.60 -2.70 -35.30
C ASN A 17 4.12 -1.35 -35.83
N LYS A 18 4.86 -0.25 -35.58
CA LYS A 18 4.57 1.12 -36.06
C LYS A 18 4.52 1.24 -37.59
N SER A 19 4.86 0.18 -38.36
CA SER A 19 4.99 0.19 -39.82
C SER A 19 4.11 -0.80 -40.56
N GLY A 20 3.16 -1.48 -39.92
CA GLY A 20 2.30 -2.46 -40.61
C GLY A 20 3.07 -3.68 -41.17
N GLU A 21 4.35 -3.79 -40.93
CA GLU A 21 5.15 -4.95 -41.27
C GLU A 21 4.93 -6.05 -40.22
N ASN A 22 4.76 -7.27 -40.69
CA ASN A 22 4.72 -8.47 -39.87
C ASN A 22 5.78 -8.40 -38.78
N ILE A 23 5.46 -8.91 -37.59
CA ILE A 23 6.45 -9.17 -36.53
C ILE A 23 7.48 -10.14 -37.15
N GLY A 24 8.40 -9.57 -37.92
CA GLY A 24 9.39 -10.34 -38.66
C GLY A 24 10.41 -10.90 -37.67
N GLY A 25 10.57 -12.22 -37.68
CA GLY A 25 11.59 -12.92 -36.93
C GLY A 25 11.15 -13.55 -35.62
N VAL A 26 9.85 -13.58 -35.26
CA VAL A 26 9.33 -14.36 -34.12
C VAL A 26 8.66 -15.63 -34.61
N SER A 27 8.72 -16.70 -33.78
CA SER A 27 8.06 -17.96 -34.08
C SER A 27 6.53 -17.80 -34.14
N PRO A 28 5.81 -18.64 -34.90
CA PRO A 28 4.34 -18.65 -34.89
C PRO A 28 3.76 -18.89 -33.51
N GLU A 29 4.44 -19.66 -32.66
CA GLU A 29 4.03 -19.94 -31.29
C GLU A 29 4.15 -18.69 -30.41
N LEU A 30 5.26 -17.94 -30.49
CA LEU A 30 5.40 -16.69 -29.77
C LEU A 30 4.38 -15.67 -30.23
N LYS A 31 4.11 -15.58 -31.54
CA LYS A 31 3.07 -14.70 -32.06
C LYS A 31 1.69 -15.04 -31.49
N ALA A 32 1.31 -16.32 -31.48
CA ALA A 32 0.05 -16.77 -30.90
C ALA A 32 -0.05 -16.45 -29.41
N PHE A 33 1.03 -16.59 -28.65
CA PHE A 33 1.08 -16.22 -27.23
C PHE A 33 0.91 -14.72 -27.01
N LEU A 34 1.59 -13.90 -27.80
CA LEU A 34 1.46 -12.42 -27.73
C LEU A 34 0.05 -11.95 -28.09
N GLU A 35 -0.63 -12.64 -29.01
CA GLU A 35 -2.02 -12.34 -29.41
C GLU A 35 -3.04 -12.83 -28.36
N ASN A 36 -2.70 -13.83 -27.55
CA ASN A 36 -3.54 -14.31 -26.44
C ASN A 36 -3.40 -13.42 -25.21
N LYS A 37 -4.09 -12.28 -25.21
CA LYS A 37 -4.05 -11.28 -24.15
C LYS A 37 -4.25 -11.89 -22.75
N LYS A 38 -5.12 -12.90 -22.60
CA LYS A 38 -5.40 -13.53 -21.31
C LYS A 38 -4.21 -14.29 -20.76
N GLU A 39 -3.58 -15.13 -21.58
CA GLU A 39 -2.40 -15.91 -21.15
C GLU A 39 -1.20 -15.01 -20.90
N LEU A 40 -1.00 -14.01 -21.75
CA LEU A 40 0.06 -13.03 -21.59
C LEU A 40 -0.05 -12.28 -20.25
N TRP A 41 -1.26 -11.81 -19.90
CA TRP A 41 -1.51 -11.19 -18.60
C TRP A 41 -1.20 -12.15 -17.44
N LEU A 42 -1.68 -13.39 -17.50
CA LEU A 42 -1.42 -14.40 -16.46
C LEU A 42 0.07 -14.68 -16.30
N ALA A 43 0.81 -14.75 -17.39
CA ALA A 43 2.26 -14.94 -17.33
C ALA A 43 2.98 -13.75 -16.70
N MET A 44 2.60 -12.52 -17.07
CA MET A 44 3.18 -11.29 -16.51
C MET A 44 2.85 -11.12 -15.02
N GLU A 45 1.61 -11.41 -14.61
CA GLU A 45 1.19 -11.42 -13.21
C GLU A 45 2.02 -12.42 -12.39
N HIS A 46 2.27 -13.62 -12.94
CA HIS A 46 3.06 -14.65 -12.26
C HIS A 46 4.55 -14.28 -12.16
N LEU A 47 5.13 -13.72 -13.22
CA LEU A 47 6.51 -13.21 -13.19
C LEU A 47 6.68 -12.12 -12.13
N ALA A 48 5.73 -11.18 -12.08
CA ALA A 48 5.76 -10.09 -11.11
C ALA A 48 5.62 -10.58 -9.66
N TYR A 49 4.74 -11.55 -9.42
CA TYR A 49 4.58 -12.17 -8.10
C TYR A 49 5.85 -12.86 -7.61
N GLU A 50 6.51 -13.64 -8.48
CA GLU A 50 7.76 -14.31 -8.11
C GLU A 50 8.92 -13.32 -7.97
N ALA A 51 8.97 -12.25 -8.76
CA ALA A 51 9.91 -11.17 -8.57
C ALA A 51 9.69 -10.48 -7.19
N GLN A 52 8.44 -10.18 -6.84
CA GLN A 52 8.10 -9.60 -5.53
C GLN A 52 8.56 -10.49 -4.37
N ARG A 53 8.35 -11.80 -4.46
CA ARG A 53 8.84 -12.77 -3.47
C ARG A 53 10.37 -12.85 -3.39
N SER A 54 11.06 -12.70 -4.52
CA SER A 54 12.53 -12.76 -4.57
C SER A 54 13.17 -11.57 -3.84
N GLY A 55 12.55 -10.41 -3.83
CA GLY A 55 13.00 -9.21 -3.11
C GLY A 55 13.16 -9.39 -1.59
N MET A 56 12.56 -10.44 -1.00
CA MET A 56 12.75 -10.79 0.41
C MET A 56 14.17 -11.27 0.73
N ASN A 57 14.87 -11.85 -0.26
CA ASN A 57 16.16 -12.50 -0.05
C ASN A 57 17.37 -11.64 -0.47
N GLY A 58 17.12 -10.46 -1.04
CA GLY A 58 18.15 -9.57 -1.59
C GLY A 58 18.45 -8.37 -0.66
N ASN A 59 19.73 -7.94 -0.68
CA ASN A 59 20.18 -6.65 -0.12
C ASN A 59 19.78 -5.46 -1.06
N GLU A 60 18.61 -5.54 -1.69
CA GLU A 60 18.19 -4.51 -2.62
C GLU A 60 17.84 -3.21 -1.90
N ALA A 61 18.32 -2.10 -2.43
CA ALA A 61 18.00 -0.78 -1.88
C ALA A 61 16.47 -0.59 -1.88
N LYS A 62 15.91 -0.12 -0.77
CA LYS A 62 14.48 0.20 -0.66
C LYS A 62 14.08 1.10 -1.84
N GLY A 63 13.26 0.58 -2.75
CA GLY A 63 12.73 1.34 -3.88
C GLY A 63 13.00 0.76 -5.28
N GLU A 64 13.90 -0.21 -5.43
CA GLU A 64 14.13 -0.88 -6.71
C GLU A 64 13.22 -2.11 -6.89
N ALA A 65 12.88 -2.42 -8.14
CA ALA A 65 12.19 -3.67 -8.48
C ALA A 65 13.14 -4.84 -8.30
N ALA A 66 12.64 -5.95 -7.77
CA ALA A 66 13.44 -7.14 -7.57
C ALA A 66 13.80 -7.82 -8.90
N ASP A 67 15.04 -8.28 -9.01
CA ASP A 67 15.52 -9.01 -10.17
C ASP A 67 15.07 -10.47 -10.11
N LEU A 68 14.61 -10.99 -11.23
CA LEU A 68 14.19 -12.39 -11.41
C LEU A 68 15.22 -13.12 -12.27
N PRO A 69 15.93 -14.13 -11.74
CA PRO A 69 16.89 -14.89 -12.52
C PRO A 69 16.28 -15.49 -13.78
N ARG A 70 17.01 -15.48 -14.92
CA ARG A 70 16.53 -15.98 -16.23
C ARG A 70 15.98 -17.40 -16.16
N TRP A 71 16.63 -18.28 -15.41
CA TRP A 71 16.18 -19.66 -15.26
C TRP A 71 14.81 -19.74 -14.57
N ARG A 72 14.58 -18.87 -13.56
CA ARG A 72 13.30 -18.81 -12.85
C ARG A 72 12.21 -18.20 -13.72
N ALA A 73 12.50 -17.10 -14.42
CA ALA A 73 11.57 -16.49 -15.36
C ALA A 73 11.14 -17.50 -16.45
N ARG A 74 12.09 -18.26 -16.98
CA ARG A 74 11.81 -19.34 -17.93
C ARG A 74 10.89 -20.41 -17.33
N GLU A 75 11.20 -20.94 -16.15
CA GLU A 75 10.40 -21.97 -15.45
C GLU A 75 8.93 -21.52 -15.26
N ILE A 76 8.72 -20.25 -14.93
CA ILE A 76 7.39 -19.68 -14.80
C ILE A 76 6.67 -19.65 -16.15
N LEU A 77 7.35 -19.17 -17.20
CA LEU A 77 6.78 -19.08 -18.54
C LEU A 77 6.46 -20.42 -19.16
N GLU A 78 7.22 -21.48 -18.82
CA GLU A 78 6.97 -22.87 -19.28
C GLU A 78 5.61 -23.43 -18.81
N ARG A 79 4.95 -22.77 -17.86
CA ARG A 79 3.54 -23.09 -17.48
C ARG A 79 2.51 -22.60 -18.48
N TYR A 80 2.91 -21.70 -19.37
CA TYR A 80 2.03 -21.05 -20.33
C TYR A 80 2.40 -21.36 -21.79
N VAL A 81 3.68 -21.59 -22.05
CA VAL A 81 4.22 -21.81 -23.41
C VAL A 81 5.31 -22.87 -23.41
N SER A 82 5.76 -23.33 -24.59
CA SER A 82 6.90 -24.25 -24.69
C SER A 82 8.21 -23.62 -24.19
N ALA A 83 9.17 -24.45 -23.80
CA ALA A 83 10.48 -24.00 -23.30
C ALA A 83 11.23 -23.09 -24.28
N ASN A 84 11.11 -23.37 -25.59
CA ASN A 84 11.73 -22.54 -26.63
C ASN A 84 11.01 -21.20 -26.75
N THR A 85 9.68 -21.18 -26.75
CA THR A 85 8.88 -19.97 -26.79
C THR A 85 9.07 -19.11 -25.55
N ALA A 86 9.26 -19.71 -24.36
CA ALA A 86 9.59 -18.99 -23.13
C ALA A 86 10.91 -18.21 -23.24
N LEU A 87 11.95 -18.83 -23.80
CA LEU A 87 13.23 -18.16 -24.02
C LEU A 87 13.11 -17.05 -25.07
N GLU A 88 12.43 -17.34 -26.19
CA GLU A 88 12.17 -16.36 -27.24
C GLU A 88 11.38 -15.15 -26.72
N PHE A 89 10.38 -15.41 -25.86
CA PHE A 89 9.62 -14.35 -25.20
C PHE A 89 10.50 -13.45 -24.32
N LEU A 90 11.39 -14.02 -23.52
CA LEU A 90 12.29 -13.25 -22.67
C LEU A 90 13.21 -12.33 -23.48
N ASP A 91 13.79 -12.87 -24.56
CA ASP A 91 14.65 -12.09 -25.45
C ASP A 91 13.86 -11.02 -26.22
N TYR A 92 12.63 -11.32 -26.60
CA TYR A 92 11.70 -10.36 -27.23
C TYR A 92 11.27 -9.25 -26.26
N ALA A 93 10.94 -9.62 -25.01
CA ALA A 93 10.49 -8.70 -23.99
C ALA A 93 11.56 -7.64 -23.67
N ASP A 94 12.80 -8.05 -23.48
CA ASP A 94 13.94 -7.17 -23.22
C ASP A 94 14.13 -6.13 -24.35
N GLN A 95 14.03 -6.57 -25.61
CA GLN A 95 14.35 -5.71 -26.75
C GLN A 95 13.25 -4.74 -27.15
N ARG A 96 11.98 -5.04 -26.85
CA ARG A 96 10.84 -4.35 -27.50
C ARG A 96 9.77 -3.80 -26.58
N THR A 97 9.73 -4.18 -25.33
CA THR A 97 8.50 -4.01 -24.55
C THR A 97 8.53 -2.89 -23.52
N GLY A 98 9.66 -2.71 -22.89
CA GLY A 98 9.75 -1.81 -21.73
C GLY A 98 8.96 -2.26 -20.50
N LEU A 99 8.43 -3.49 -20.46
CA LEU A 99 7.81 -4.09 -19.27
C LEU A 99 8.73 -5.05 -18.53
N LEU A 100 9.70 -5.64 -19.23
CA LEU A 100 10.79 -6.41 -18.67
C LEU A 100 12.09 -5.91 -19.27
N VAL A 101 13.09 -5.73 -18.42
CA VAL A 101 14.43 -5.28 -18.81
C VAL A 101 15.42 -6.32 -18.34
N GLY A 102 16.23 -6.83 -19.27
CA GLY A 102 17.29 -7.77 -18.99
C GLY A 102 18.51 -7.06 -18.40
N ARG A 103 19.16 -7.68 -17.43
CA ARG A 103 20.37 -7.20 -16.78
C ARG A 103 21.43 -8.31 -16.68
N GLY A 104 22.68 -7.89 -16.66
CA GLY A 104 23.82 -8.82 -16.52
C GLY A 104 23.90 -9.89 -17.61
N GLY A 105 24.71 -10.93 -17.40
CA GLY A 105 24.87 -12.03 -18.33
C GLY A 105 25.81 -11.74 -19.51
N GLU A 106 25.65 -12.52 -20.58
CA GLU A 106 26.41 -12.36 -21.85
C GLU A 106 25.67 -11.43 -22.81
N ALA A 107 26.38 -10.89 -23.80
CA ALA A 107 25.78 -10.08 -24.85
C ALA A 107 24.58 -10.80 -25.50
N ASN A 108 23.40 -10.17 -25.51
CA ASN A 108 22.12 -10.66 -25.98
C ASN A 108 21.50 -11.84 -25.17
N LYS A 109 22.04 -12.16 -23.97
CA LYS A 109 21.46 -13.16 -23.06
C LYS A 109 21.52 -12.63 -21.63
N PRO A 110 20.56 -11.79 -21.22
CA PRO A 110 20.48 -11.30 -19.85
C PRO A 110 20.45 -12.46 -18.84
N GLY A 111 21.16 -12.30 -17.72
CA GLY A 111 21.17 -13.25 -16.62
C GLY A 111 19.92 -13.13 -15.74
N GLU A 112 19.37 -11.95 -15.68
CA GLU A 112 18.25 -11.57 -14.81
C GLU A 112 17.29 -10.63 -15.56
N TYR A 113 16.05 -10.55 -15.07
CA TYR A 113 15.02 -9.67 -15.60
C TYR A 113 14.36 -8.90 -14.46
N SER A 114 14.11 -7.61 -14.66
CA SER A 114 13.38 -6.76 -13.73
C SER A 114 12.26 -6.00 -14.43
N PHE A 115 11.27 -5.57 -13.66
CA PHE A 115 10.30 -4.60 -14.12
C PHE A 115 10.93 -3.19 -14.06
N PRO A 116 10.77 -2.34 -15.09
CA PRO A 116 11.40 -1.01 -15.13
C PRO A 116 10.90 -0.08 -14.02
N HIS A 117 9.68 -0.33 -13.56
CA HIS A 117 9.06 0.39 -12.45
C HIS A 117 8.53 -0.61 -11.43
N ARG A 118 8.96 -0.47 -10.19
CA ARG A 118 8.52 -1.31 -9.07
C ARG A 118 6.99 -1.34 -8.94
N THR A 119 6.31 -0.22 -9.14
CA THR A 119 4.84 -0.16 -9.06
C THR A 119 4.12 -1.01 -10.11
N PHE A 120 4.72 -1.26 -11.28
CA PHE A 120 4.15 -2.23 -12.23
C PHE A 120 4.29 -3.67 -11.73
N GLN A 121 5.43 -4.00 -11.12
CA GLN A 121 5.63 -5.28 -10.47
C GLN A 121 4.60 -5.47 -9.35
N GLU A 122 4.46 -4.51 -8.44
CA GLU A 122 3.53 -4.56 -7.32
C GLU A 122 2.08 -4.68 -7.77
N TYR A 123 1.66 -3.93 -8.78
CA TYR A 123 0.32 -4.03 -9.35
C TYR A 123 0.04 -5.41 -9.95
N LEU A 124 0.95 -5.94 -10.76
CA LEU A 124 0.80 -7.26 -11.37
C LEU A 124 0.85 -8.38 -10.32
N ALA A 125 1.73 -8.26 -9.32
CA ALA A 125 1.81 -9.19 -8.19
C ALA A 125 0.51 -9.19 -7.36
N GLY A 126 -0.06 -8.01 -7.09
CA GLY A 126 -1.34 -7.87 -6.42
C GLY A 126 -2.49 -8.53 -7.21
N ARG A 127 -2.53 -8.36 -8.52
CA ARG A 127 -3.50 -9.06 -9.39
C ARG A 127 -3.33 -10.58 -9.36
N TYR A 128 -2.09 -11.06 -9.29
CA TYR A 128 -1.83 -12.51 -9.16
C TYR A 128 -2.43 -13.05 -7.86
N LEU A 129 -2.29 -12.34 -6.73
CA LEU A 129 -2.90 -12.73 -5.45
C LEU A 129 -4.43 -12.93 -5.56
N LEU A 130 -5.11 -12.05 -6.30
CA LEU A 130 -6.55 -12.17 -6.52
C LEU A 130 -6.96 -13.40 -7.34
N ARG A 131 -6.03 -13.96 -8.12
CA ARG A 131 -6.28 -15.09 -9.02
C ARG A 131 -5.89 -16.44 -8.46
N GLN A 132 -5.28 -16.49 -7.28
CA GLN A 132 -4.90 -17.77 -6.66
C GLN A 132 -6.14 -18.56 -6.28
N ARG A 133 -6.59 -19.42 -7.20
CA ARG A 133 -7.84 -20.18 -7.08
C ARG A 133 -7.85 -21.26 -6.00
N ALA A 134 -6.69 -21.69 -5.54
CA ALA A 134 -6.56 -22.76 -4.54
C ALA A 134 -6.87 -22.27 -3.12
N GLU A 135 -6.85 -20.96 -2.91
CA GLU A 135 -7.04 -20.35 -1.59
C GLU A 135 -8.01 -19.17 -1.71
N ASN A 136 -8.71 -18.90 -0.62
CA ASN A 136 -9.44 -17.65 -0.47
C ASN A 136 -8.44 -16.49 -0.55
N PRO A 137 -8.71 -15.38 -1.29
CA PRO A 137 -7.81 -14.23 -1.35
C PRO A 137 -7.33 -13.73 0.01
N ALA A 138 -8.18 -13.76 1.04
CA ALA A 138 -7.80 -13.38 2.39
C ALA A 138 -6.70 -14.28 2.98
N THR A 139 -6.71 -15.58 2.69
CA THR A 139 -5.65 -16.50 3.12
C THR A 139 -4.32 -16.15 2.46
N ALA A 140 -4.33 -15.87 1.15
CA ALA A 140 -3.14 -15.45 0.44
C ALA A 140 -2.58 -14.12 0.97
N PHE A 141 -3.45 -13.14 1.19
CA PHE A 141 -3.05 -11.85 1.76
C PHE A 141 -2.49 -12.02 3.17
N TYR A 142 -3.18 -12.75 4.03
CA TYR A 142 -2.72 -13.00 5.40
C TYR A 142 -1.37 -13.75 5.46
N ALA A 143 -1.12 -14.67 4.54
CA ALA A 143 0.19 -15.34 4.44
C ALA A 143 1.32 -14.32 4.21
N HIS A 144 1.10 -13.34 3.33
CA HIS A 144 2.09 -12.29 3.05
C HIS A 144 2.18 -11.20 4.13
N ALA A 145 1.21 -11.09 5.04
CA ALA A 145 1.30 -10.20 6.19
C ALA A 145 2.46 -10.54 7.14
N THR A 146 3.00 -11.77 7.06
CA THR A 146 4.20 -12.18 7.80
C THR A 146 5.52 -11.66 7.22
N GLU A 147 5.49 -11.20 5.97
CA GLU A 147 6.67 -10.86 5.16
C GLU A 147 7.06 -9.37 5.24
N GLY A 148 6.55 -8.65 6.21
CA GLY A 148 6.84 -7.23 6.41
C GLY A 148 6.01 -6.32 5.49
N ASP A 149 6.48 -5.09 5.32
CA ASP A 149 5.86 -4.04 4.51
C ASP A 149 6.07 -4.22 2.99
N LEU A 150 6.76 -5.30 2.59
CA LEU A 150 7.07 -5.58 1.19
C LEU A 150 5.82 -5.68 0.31
N TRP A 151 4.73 -6.20 0.86
CA TRP A 151 3.48 -6.47 0.14
C TRP A 151 2.43 -5.36 0.24
N ASP A 152 2.67 -4.34 1.05
CA ASP A 152 1.68 -3.31 1.36
C ASP A 152 1.09 -2.67 0.10
N LEU A 153 1.94 -2.18 -0.81
CA LEU A 153 1.47 -1.55 -2.03
C LEU A 153 0.82 -2.55 -3.00
N ALA A 154 1.34 -3.77 -3.10
CA ALA A 154 0.73 -4.79 -3.96
C ALA A 154 -0.68 -5.17 -3.47
N VAL A 155 -0.88 -5.30 -2.16
CA VAL A 155 -2.17 -5.57 -1.52
C VAL A 155 -3.13 -4.39 -1.72
N GLN A 156 -2.68 -3.16 -1.51
CA GLN A 156 -3.50 -1.97 -1.75
C GLN A 156 -3.97 -1.90 -3.20
N LEU A 157 -3.06 -2.06 -4.16
CA LEU A 157 -3.39 -2.03 -5.60
C LEU A 157 -4.33 -3.18 -6.00
N ALA A 158 -4.22 -4.35 -5.36
CA ALA A 158 -5.17 -5.44 -5.56
C ALA A 158 -6.58 -5.10 -5.07
N MET A 159 -6.70 -4.46 -3.91
CA MET A 159 -7.98 -4.00 -3.37
C MET A 159 -8.63 -2.93 -4.25
N GLU A 160 -7.84 -1.97 -4.73
CA GLU A 160 -8.29 -0.96 -5.70
C GLU A 160 -8.73 -1.60 -7.03
N GLU A 161 -8.02 -2.62 -7.51
CA GLU A 161 -8.41 -3.38 -8.70
C GLU A 161 -9.77 -4.05 -8.52
N LEU A 162 -10.02 -4.67 -7.35
CA LEU A 162 -11.32 -5.28 -7.03
C LEU A 162 -12.46 -4.27 -7.10
N SER A 163 -12.31 -3.13 -6.45
CA SER A 163 -13.37 -2.13 -6.37
C SER A 163 -13.53 -1.34 -7.67
N TYR A 164 -12.45 -0.70 -8.15
CA TYR A 164 -12.57 0.29 -9.24
C TYR A 164 -12.59 -0.30 -10.65
N ASN A 165 -11.93 -1.44 -10.86
CA ASN A 165 -11.85 -2.02 -12.22
C ASN A 165 -12.72 -3.25 -12.39
N LEU A 166 -12.84 -4.08 -11.35
CA LEU A 166 -13.64 -5.31 -11.43
C LEU A 166 -15.05 -5.11 -10.88
N LEU A 167 -15.31 -4.01 -10.18
CA LEU A 167 -16.61 -3.68 -9.53
C LEU A 167 -17.10 -4.83 -8.64
N GLN A 168 -16.18 -5.41 -7.85
CA GLN A 168 -16.42 -6.55 -6.99
C GLN A 168 -16.33 -6.16 -5.50
N ASP A 169 -17.04 -5.09 -5.12
CA ASP A 169 -17.06 -4.57 -3.75
C ASP A 169 -17.50 -5.63 -2.72
N GLY A 170 -18.36 -6.57 -3.12
CA GLY A 170 -18.76 -7.69 -2.26
C GLY A 170 -17.59 -8.58 -1.89
N ILE A 171 -16.69 -8.89 -2.83
CA ILE A 171 -15.47 -9.67 -2.55
C ILE A 171 -14.49 -8.87 -1.70
N LEU A 172 -14.35 -7.56 -1.97
CA LEU A 172 -13.50 -6.70 -1.17
C LEU A 172 -14.02 -6.59 0.27
N LEU A 173 -15.33 -6.57 0.46
CA LEU A 173 -15.94 -6.54 1.78
C LEU A 173 -15.73 -7.88 2.52
N ASP A 174 -15.87 -9.03 1.85
CA ASP A 174 -15.51 -10.35 2.41
C ASP A 174 -14.05 -10.39 2.87
N LEU A 175 -13.15 -9.86 2.03
CA LEU A 175 -11.72 -9.75 2.33
C LEU A 175 -11.48 -8.87 3.57
N ALA A 176 -12.14 -7.71 3.65
CA ALA A 176 -12.03 -6.79 4.77
C ALA A 176 -12.41 -7.45 6.11
N TYR A 177 -13.52 -8.16 6.15
CA TYR A 177 -13.95 -8.89 7.35
C TYR A 177 -12.96 -9.99 7.76
N GLN A 178 -12.45 -10.74 6.79
CA GLN A 178 -11.53 -11.85 7.05
C GLN A 178 -10.14 -11.40 7.50
N LEU A 179 -9.68 -10.21 7.08
CA LEU A 179 -8.43 -9.60 7.51
C LEU A 179 -8.51 -8.95 8.90
N CYS A 180 -9.73 -8.73 9.43
CA CYS A 180 -9.95 -8.23 10.78
C CYS A 180 -10.79 -9.21 11.61
N PRO A 181 -10.33 -10.44 11.83
CA PRO A 181 -11.01 -11.38 12.74
C PRO A 181 -10.87 -10.90 14.18
N ASN A 182 -11.66 -11.49 15.08
CA ASN A 182 -11.45 -11.31 16.51
C ASN A 182 -10.22 -12.13 16.95
N CYS A 183 -9.02 -11.57 16.82
CA CYS A 183 -7.76 -12.24 17.09
C CYS A 183 -6.85 -11.39 17.99
N ASP A 184 -5.81 -12.03 18.52
CA ASP A 184 -4.75 -11.38 19.28
C ASP A 184 -3.88 -10.52 18.35
N LEU A 185 -3.70 -9.25 18.69
CA LEU A 185 -2.88 -8.27 17.96
C LEU A 185 -1.43 -8.22 18.43
N ASN A 186 -0.99 -9.13 19.32
CA ASN A 186 0.41 -9.17 19.76
C ASN A 186 1.39 -9.57 18.62
N GLU A 187 0.88 -10.19 17.56
CA GLU A 187 1.70 -10.56 16.40
C GLU A 187 1.60 -9.50 15.29
N SER A 188 2.75 -9.04 14.78
CA SER A 188 2.82 -8.02 13.71
C SER A 188 2.07 -8.43 12.43
N LYS A 189 1.97 -9.72 12.11
CA LYS A 189 1.16 -10.20 10.99
C LYS A 189 -0.33 -9.88 11.16
N ASN A 190 -0.86 -10.00 12.40
CA ASN A 190 -2.26 -9.69 12.70
C ASN A 190 -2.50 -8.19 12.63
N GLN A 191 -1.56 -7.40 13.13
CA GLN A 191 -1.60 -5.94 13.04
C GLN A 191 -1.58 -5.46 11.58
N ARG A 192 -0.75 -6.07 10.73
CA ARG A 192 -0.70 -5.75 9.29
C ARG A 192 -1.97 -6.18 8.56
N ALA A 193 -2.51 -7.34 8.86
CA ALA A 193 -3.80 -7.77 8.32
C ALA A 193 -4.92 -6.78 8.69
N VAL A 194 -4.96 -6.29 9.93
CA VAL A 194 -5.90 -5.24 10.36
C VAL A 194 -5.67 -3.92 9.62
N LEU A 195 -4.41 -3.51 9.41
CA LEU A 195 -4.10 -2.34 8.59
C LEU A 195 -4.67 -2.49 7.16
N TRP A 196 -4.47 -3.64 6.53
CA TRP A 196 -5.00 -3.93 5.20
C TRP A 196 -6.54 -3.98 5.19
N SER A 197 -7.16 -4.50 6.26
CA SER A 197 -8.62 -4.40 6.45
C SER A 197 -9.07 -2.93 6.49
N GLY A 198 -8.31 -2.07 7.16
CA GLY A 198 -8.54 -0.62 7.19
C GLY A 198 -8.53 0.01 5.80
N TRP A 199 -7.56 -0.35 4.94
CA TRP A 199 -7.51 0.11 3.55
C TRP A 199 -8.73 -0.36 2.74
N ALA A 200 -9.08 -1.64 2.85
CA ALA A 200 -10.28 -2.17 2.18
C ALA A 200 -11.54 -1.41 2.62
N ALA A 201 -11.71 -1.19 3.92
CA ALA A 201 -12.84 -0.44 4.46
C ALA A 201 -12.87 1.02 3.99
N THR A 202 -11.70 1.66 3.86
CA THR A 202 -11.59 3.03 3.33
C THR A 202 -11.99 3.11 1.85
N ILE A 203 -11.59 2.12 1.04
CA ILE A 203 -11.97 2.03 -0.37
C ILE A 203 -13.47 1.83 -0.53
N LEU A 204 -14.07 0.95 0.27
CA LEU A 204 -15.51 0.65 0.25
C LEU A 204 -16.37 1.81 0.76
N GLY A 205 -15.89 2.53 1.74
CA GLY A 205 -16.59 3.64 2.39
C GLY A 205 -17.64 3.21 3.40
N LEU A 206 -17.86 4.06 4.41
CA LEU A 206 -18.79 3.81 5.53
C LEU A 206 -20.21 3.46 5.07
N PRO A 207 -20.83 4.18 4.08
CA PRO A 207 -22.22 3.93 3.73
C PRO A 207 -22.50 2.53 3.17
N LEU A 208 -21.50 1.91 2.54
CA LEU A 208 -21.63 0.56 2.02
C LEU A 208 -21.50 -0.46 3.16
N ILE A 209 -20.51 -0.27 4.03
CA ILE A 209 -20.21 -1.18 5.12
C ILE A 209 -21.33 -1.17 6.16
N SER A 210 -21.78 0.00 6.60
CA SER A 210 -22.82 0.14 7.63
C SER A 210 -24.16 -0.51 7.24
N LYS A 211 -24.42 -0.66 5.95
CA LYS A 211 -25.65 -1.32 5.45
C LYS A 211 -25.51 -2.84 5.31
N ASP A 212 -24.33 -3.40 5.55
CA ASP A 212 -24.13 -4.83 5.42
C ASP A 212 -24.79 -5.58 6.58
N ASP A 213 -25.75 -6.42 6.25
CA ASP A 213 -26.46 -7.31 7.15
C ASP A 213 -26.30 -8.80 6.79
N LEU A 214 -25.51 -9.08 5.76
CA LEU A 214 -25.30 -10.43 5.22
C LEU A 214 -24.15 -11.17 5.88
N ARG A 215 -23.14 -10.42 6.36
CA ARG A 215 -21.93 -10.99 6.97
C ARG A 215 -22.11 -11.17 8.47
N PRO A 216 -21.34 -12.10 9.09
CA PRO A 216 -21.42 -12.31 10.54
C PRO A 216 -21.24 -10.98 11.30
N ASP A 217 -22.11 -10.76 12.26
CA ASP A 217 -22.16 -9.58 13.14
C ASP A 217 -22.61 -8.28 12.47
N GLY A 218 -22.63 -8.21 11.13
CA GLY A 218 -23.00 -7.01 10.37
C GLY A 218 -21.93 -5.91 10.34
N GLY A 219 -22.19 -4.90 9.50
CA GLY A 219 -21.22 -3.84 9.18
C GLY A 219 -20.83 -2.96 10.35
N GLU A 220 -21.77 -2.59 11.21
CA GLU A 220 -21.49 -1.72 12.36
C GLU A 220 -20.56 -2.40 13.38
N VAL A 221 -20.82 -3.67 13.71
CA VAL A 221 -19.96 -4.41 14.63
C VAL A 221 -18.57 -4.66 14.05
N TYR A 222 -18.49 -4.91 12.75
CA TYR A 222 -17.19 -4.97 12.05
C TYR A 222 -16.43 -3.64 12.15
N LEU A 223 -17.10 -2.51 11.90
CA LEU A 223 -16.48 -1.17 11.99
C LEU A 223 -15.99 -0.84 13.40
N GLU A 224 -16.76 -1.18 14.43
CA GLU A 224 -16.35 -1.00 15.83
C GLU A 224 -15.11 -1.82 16.15
N ARG A 225 -15.09 -3.10 15.74
CA ARG A 225 -13.94 -3.99 15.91
C ARG A 225 -12.71 -3.46 15.18
N LEU A 226 -12.87 -3.07 13.90
CA LEU A 226 -11.79 -2.54 13.07
C LEU A 226 -11.19 -1.25 13.66
N ARG A 227 -12.03 -0.29 14.05
CA ARG A 227 -11.57 0.96 14.68
C ARG A 227 -10.79 0.71 15.96
N SER A 228 -11.29 -0.19 16.81
CA SER A 228 -10.61 -0.57 18.05
C SER A 228 -9.27 -1.23 17.79
N ALA A 229 -9.20 -2.11 16.79
CA ALA A 229 -7.98 -2.78 16.39
C ALA A 229 -6.95 -1.81 15.77
N LEU A 230 -7.38 -0.89 14.90
CA LEU A 230 -6.51 0.13 14.32
C LEU A 230 -5.93 1.07 15.38
N VAL A 231 -6.69 1.42 16.42
CA VAL A 231 -6.18 2.21 17.55
C VAL A 231 -5.05 1.47 18.28
N GLN A 232 -5.15 0.16 18.46
CA GLN A 232 -4.07 -0.64 19.06
C GLN A 232 -2.83 -0.65 18.17
N VAL A 233 -3.00 -0.82 16.85
CA VAL A 233 -1.90 -0.80 15.86
C VAL A 233 -1.06 0.49 15.93
N LEU A 234 -1.65 1.63 16.26
CA LEU A 234 -0.92 2.91 16.37
C LEU A 234 0.17 2.89 17.47
N GLY A 235 -0.01 2.11 18.52
CA GLY A 235 0.90 2.03 19.68
C GLY A 235 1.92 0.90 19.60
N ASP A 236 1.91 0.09 18.55
CA ASP A 236 2.57 -1.22 18.55
C ASP A 236 3.73 -1.33 17.55
N SER A 237 4.08 -2.55 17.16
CA SER A 237 5.36 -2.95 16.55
C SER A 237 5.51 -2.66 15.05
N LEU A 238 4.46 -2.22 14.36
CA LEU A 238 4.54 -1.86 12.94
C LEU A 238 5.45 -0.65 12.71
N THR A 239 5.94 -0.51 11.49
CA THR A 239 6.78 0.63 11.10
C THR A 239 6.05 1.96 11.29
N PRO A 240 6.77 3.09 11.48
CA PRO A 240 6.12 4.40 11.58
C PRO A 240 5.20 4.74 10.40
N LEU A 241 5.56 4.29 9.19
CA LEU A 241 4.75 4.49 7.98
C LEU A 241 3.44 3.70 8.07
N GLU A 242 3.50 2.41 8.38
CA GLU A 242 2.31 1.56 8.54
C GLU A 242 1.37 2.11 9.64
N ARG A 243 1.93 2.59 10.76
CA ARG A 243 1.14 3.23 11.82
C ARG A 243 0.49 4.54 11.36
N SER A 244 1.19 5.33 10.53
CA SER A 244 0.61 6.52 9.91
C SER A 244 -0.58 6.17 9.01
N GLU A 245 -0.47 5.11 8.22
CA GLU A 245 -1.56 4.62 7.36
C GLU A 245 -2.76 4.10 8.18
N ALA A 246 -2.51 3.45 9.33
CA ALA A 246 -3.59 3.10 10.26
C ALA A 246 -4.32 4.34 10.79
N GLY A 247 -3.58 5.41 11.09
CA GLY A 247 -4.15 6.72 11.46
C GLY A 247 -4.98 7.35 10.34
N ASN A 248 -4.50 7.27 9.10
CA ASN A 248 -5.23 7.74 7.92
C ASN A 248 -6.55 6.97 7.73
N SER A 249 -6.52 5.65 7.91
CA SER A 249 -7.73 4.83 7.85
C SER A 249 -8.73 5.22 8.95
N LEU A 250 -8.26 5.41 10.19
CA LEU A 250 -9.10 5.88 11.29
C LEU A 250 -9.72 7.25 11.02
N ALA A 251 -8.97 8.18 10.41
CA ALA A 251 -9.48 9.51 10.07
C ALA A 251 -10.68 9.44 9.10
N VAL A 252 -10.69 8.48 8.18
CA VAL A 252 -11.78 8.26 7.23
C VAL A 252 -12.93 7.46 7.85
N LEU A 253 -12.60 6.43 8.63
CA LEU A 253 -13.59 5.50 9.20
C LEU A 253 -14.24 6.01 10.49
N GLY A 254 -13.73 7.10 11.05
CA GLY A 254 -14.16 7.65 12.34
C GLY A 254 -13.28 7.15 13.49
N ASP A 255 -12.38 8.00 13.96
CA ASP A 255 -11.45 7.70 15.06
C ASP A 255 -12.19 7.78 16.40
N PRO A 256 -12.31 6.68 17.17
CA PRO A 256 -13.05 6.68 18.43
C PRO A 256 -12.38 7.50 19.54
N ARG A 257 -11.14 7.91 19.37
CA ARG A 257 -10.41 8.75 20.34
C ARG A 257 -10.85 10.21 20.31
N PHE A 258 -11.59 10.63 19.27
CA PHE A 258 -12.05 12.00 19.10
C PHE A 258 -13.58 12.05 19.15
N ASP A 259 -14.11 13.16 19.68
CA ASP A 259 -15.56 13.35 19.82
C ASP A 259 -16.09 14.32 18.77
N PRO A 260 -16.86 13.87 17.76
CA PRO A 260 -17.45 14.76 16.76
C PRO A 260 -18.40 15.81 17.36
N GLU A 261 -19.11 15.48 18.43
CA GLU A 261 -20.02 16.40 19.11
C GLU A 261 -19.29 17.47 19.92
N MET A 262 -18.00 17.23 20.22
CA MET A 262 -17.12 18.14 20.94
C MET A 262 -16.01 18.68 20.03
N TYR A 263 -16.35 19.07 18.81
CA TYR A 263 -15.42 19.65 17.82
C TYR A 263 -14.21 18.77 17.49
N TYR A 264 -14.37 17.47 17.53
CA TYR A 264 -13.28 16.49 17.36
C TYR A 264 -12.14 16.69 18.37
N LEU A 265 -12.44 17.18 19.57
CA LEU A 265 -11.47 17.19 20.66
C LEU A 265 -11.23 15.76 21.17
N PRO A 266 -10.01 15.45 21.68
CA PRO A 266 -9.71 14.15 22.23
C PRO A 266 -10.62 13.77 23.40
N ARG A 267 -11.02 12.51 23.46
CA ARG A 267 -11.75 11.92 24.61
C ARG A 267 -10.79 11.59 25.74
N GLU A 268 -10.04 12.58 26.17
CA GLU A 268 -9.06 12.52 27.27
C GLU A 268 -9.45 13.55 28.35
N ASP A 269 -8.84 13.42 29.51
CA ASP A 269 -8.95 14.41 30.56
C ASP A 269 -8.54 15.79 30.03
N LEU A 270 -9.30 16.83 30.40
CA LEU A 270 -9.12 18.20 29.89
C LEU A 270 -9.18 18.32 28.36
N LEU A 271 -9.86 17.41 27.67
CA LEU A 271 -10.07 17.45 26.20
C LEU A 271 -8.75 17.57 25.42
N GLY A 272 -7.70 16.93 25.88
CA GLY A 272 -6.37 16.97 25.25
C GLY A 272 -5.56 18.22 25.54
N PHE A 273 -5.96 19.04 26.52
CA PHE A 273 -5.15 20.15 27.00
C PHE A 273 -4.36 19.75 28.24
N VAL A 274 -3.18 20.33 28.39
CA VAL A 274 -2.33 20.18 29.56
C VAL A 274 -2.35 21.48 30.36
N TYR A 275 -2.66 21.38 31.65
CA TYR A 275 -2.59 22.50 32.55
C TYR A 275 -1.14 22.85 32.88
N ILE A 276 -0.74 24.08 32.67
CA ILE A 276 0.56 24.61 33.01
C ILE A 276 0.37 25.62 34.18
N PRO A 277 0.90 25.32 35.40
CA PRO A 277 0.74 26.22 36.54
C PRO A 277 1.51 27.51 36.35
N ALA A 278 1.04 28.57 36.99
CA ALA A 278 1.76 29.83 37.02
C ALA A 278 3.17 29.64 37.56
N GLY A 279 4.14 30.25 36.91
CA GLY A 279 5.53 30.09 37.32
C GLY A 279 6.53 30.89 36.49
N GLU A 280 7.77 30.86 36.96
CA GLU A 280 8.92 31.46 36.29
C GLU A 280 9.50 30.44 35.29
N PHE A 281 9.78 30.88 34.08
CA PHE A 281 10.51 30.08 33.08
C PHE A 281 11.61 30.90 32.41
N ILE A 282 12.57 30.21 31.79
CA ILE A 282 13.67 30.83 31.11
C ILE A 282 13.31 30.99 29.64
N MET A 283 13.29 32.23 29.13
CA MET A 283 13.05 32.55 27.74
C MET A 283 14.33 33.02 27.07
N GLY A 284 14.53 32.59 25.82
CA GLY A 284 15.70 32.92 25.00
C GLY A 284 16.78 31.85 25.05
N SER A 285 17.72 31.92 24.10
CA SER A 285 18.80 30.96 23.91
C SER A 285 20.09 31.40 24.59
N ASP A 286 20.86 30.38 25.09
CA ASP A 286 22.19 30.59 25.67
C ASP A 286 23.26 30.28 24.60
N PRO A 287 24.08 31.28 24.17
CA PRO A 287 25.11 31.11 23.16
C PRO A 287 26.11 30.00 23.46
N LYS A 288 26.20 29.54 24.70
CA LYS A 288 27.15 28.49 25.08
C LYS A 288 26.64 27.08 24.81
N ASN A 289 25.32 26.93 24.69
CA ASN A 289 24.66 25.64 24.61
C ASN A 289 23.85 25.44 23.30
N ASP A 290 23.77 26.46 22.42
CA ASP A 290 23.00 26.39 21.19
C ASP A 290 23.86 26.82 20.00
N GLU A 291 24.20 25.86 19.14
CA GLU A 291 25.01 26.08 17.94
C GLU A 291 24.25 26.75 16.78
N ASN A 292 22.91 26.71 16.80
CA ASN A 292 22.02 27.22 15.73
C ASN A 292 21.32 28.53 16.12
N LEU A 293 21.96 29.35 16.89
CA LEU A 293 21.42 30.53 17.53
C LEU A 293 21.00 31.62 16.51
N ILE A 294 19.76 32.06 16.60
CA ILE A 294 19.29 33.22 15.84
C ILE A 294 19.44 34.49 16.71
N GLU A 295 20.01 35.56 16.17
CA GLU A 295 20.33 36.79 16.90
C GLU A 295 19.16 37.35 17.72
N ARG A 296 17.93 37.23 17.22
CA ARG A 296 16.69 37.64 17.93
C ARG A 296 16.32 36.79 19.16
N GLU A 297 16.95 35.64 19.35
CA GLU A 297 16.75 34.73 20.48
C GLU A 297 17.80 34.95 21.59
N LEU A 298 18.72 35.86 21.36
CA LEU A 298 19.74 36.23 22.35
C LEU A 298 19.11 36.93 23.57
N ASN A 299 19.90 36.91 24.66
CA ASN A 299 19.57 37.43 25.97
C ASN A 299 18.53 36.57 26.71
N GLN A 300 18.98 35.35 27.03
CA GLN A 300 18.25 34.48 27.93
C GLN A 300 17.87 35.24 29.22
N HIS A 301 16.59 35.21 29.56
CA HIS A 301 16.06 35.91 30.73
C HIS A 301 14.90 35.15 31.36
N LYS A 302 14.59 35.49 32.60
CA LYS A 302 13.47 34.90 33.32
C LYS A 302 12.20 35.70 33.12
N LEU A 303 11.10 34.99 32.81
CA LEU A 303 9.74 35.53 32.70
C LEU A 303 8.82 34.75 33.63
N THR A 304 7.86 35.42 34.22
CA THR A 304 6.75 34.79 34.94
C THR A 304 5.48 34.80 34.09
N LEU A 305 4.90 33.63 33.88
CA LEU A 305 3.61 33.47 33.23
C LEU A 305 2.54 33.13 34.26
N HIS A 306 1.33 33.60 33.98
CA HIS A 306 0.13 33.11 34.67
C HIS A 306 -0.14 31.66 34.23
N GLU A 307 -0.98 30.96 34.99
CA GLU A 307 -1.46 29.63 34.61
C GLU A 307 -2.19 29.68 33.25
N TYR A 308 -1.98 28.62 32.47
CA TYR A 308 -2.64 28.48 31.16
C TYR A 308 -2.79 27.01 30.78
N TYR A 309 -3.53 26.76 29.71
CA TYR A 309 -3.66 25.46 29.11
C TYR A 309 -3.02 25.46 27.73
N ILE A 310 -2.29 24.40 27.41
CA ILE A 310 -1.69 24.19 26.09
C ILE A 310 -2.22 22.89 25.48
N ALA A 311 -2.57 22.90 24.20
CA ALA A 311 -2.97 21.70 23.53
C ALA A 311 -1.79 20.71 23.44
N LYS A 312 -2.03 19.45 23.78
CA LYS A 312 -1.08 18.35 23.67
C LYS A 312 -0.81 17.97 22.20
N TYR A 313 -1.81 18.17 21.36
CA TYR A 313 -1.79 17.84 19.94
C TYR A 313 -1.97 19.08 19.07
N PRO A 314 -1.43 19.06 17.84
CA PRO A 314 -1.74 20.10 16.85
C PRO A 314 -3.23 20.14 16.52
N VAL A 315 -3.74 21.30 16.11
CA VAL A 315 -5.10 21.41 15.58
C VAL A 315 -5.23 20.58 14.32
N THR A 316 -6.21 19.67 14.31
CA THR A 316 -6.48 18.81 13.17
C THR A 316 -7.33 19.50 12.11
N VAL A 317 -7.33 18.98 10.87
CA VAL A 317 -8.20 19.46 9.79
C VAL A 317 -9.68 19.37 10.20
N ALA A 318 -10.10 18.27 10.85
CA ALA A 318 -11.47 18.10 11.32
C ALA A 318 -11.88 19.16 12.33
N GLN A 319 -11.01 19.48 13.28
CA GLN A 319 -11.26 20.56 14.26
C GLN A 319 -11.38 21.93 13.57
N PHE A 320 -10.48 22.21 12.63
CA PHE A 320 -10.52 23.48 11.90
C PHE A 320 -11.76 23.59 11.01
N CYS A 321 -12.16 22.51 10.32
CA CYS A 321 -13.41 22.50 9.54
C CYS A 321 -14.64 22.74 10.44
N ALA A 322 -14.72 22.09 11.60
CA ALA A 322 -15.81 22.32 12.55
C ALA A 322 -15.87 23.78 13.02
N PHE A 323 -14.72 24.44 13.21
CA PHE A 323 -14.65 25.85 13.52
C PHE A 323 -15.18 26.72 12.36
N VAL A 324 -14.75 26.45 11.13
CA VAL A 324 -15.19 27.18 9.93
C VAL A 324 -16.71 27.06 9.74
N ASP A 325 -17.23 25.84 9.85
CA ASP A 325 -18.66 25.53 9.65
C ASP A 325 -19.55 26.27 10.69
N GLN A 326 -19.09 26.39 11.92
CA GLN A 326 -19.86 27.05 12.98
C GLN A 326 -19.73 28.55 12.99
N THR A 327 -18.60 29.08 12.60
CA THR A 327 -18.34 30.53 12.70
C THR A 327 -18.54 31.27 11.39
N ASN A 328 -18.70 30.53 10.27
CA ASN A 328 -18.72 31.10 8.91
C ASN A 328 -17.42 31.90 8.61
N TYR A 329 -16.29 31.46 9.17
CA TYR A 329 -14.98 32.11 9.03
C TYR A 329 -14.49 32.08 7.60
#